data_e3a32674ee8f451d69d8f3f6e6bb34f5
#
_entry.id   e3a32674ee8f451d69d8f3f6e6bb34f5
#
_cell.length_a   1.000
_cell.length_b   1.000
_cell.length_c   1.000
_cell.angle_alpha   90.00
_cell.angle_beta   90.00
_cell.angle_gamma   90.00
#
_symmetry.space_group_name_H-M   'P 1'
#
loop_
_entity.id
_entity.type
_entity.pdbx_description
1 polymer ?
#
loop_
_entity_poly.entity_id
_entity_poly.type
_entity_poly.pdbx_seq_one_letter_code
_entity_poly.pdbx_strand_id
1 'polypeptide(L)'
;MLEDESDRGAVLIASGLFEEALQEIISKRLLPSVTNKDPLFGSEGAPLSTFGANIEMAYRLGVINEGIRELLNKFRKMRNEFAHTIYKASFTETDVKDRLRAIFKSAEEVHS
;
A
#
# COMPACT_ATOMS: atom_id res chain seq x y z
N MET A 1 13.48 -18.32 -8.17
CA MET A 1 13.17 -18.37 -9.59
C MET A 1 12.97 -16.98 -10.14
N LEU A 2 13.51 -16.72 -11.31
CA LEU A 2 13.40 -15.42 -11.96
C LEU A 2 11.95 -15.02 -12.20
N GLU A 3 11.12 -15.98 -12.59
CA GLU A 3 9.71 -15.73 -12.85
C GLU A 3 8.98 -15.28 -11.58
N ASP A 4 9.28 -15.92 -10.45
CA ASP A 4 8.67 -15.58 -9.18
C ASP A 4 9.08 -14.18 -8.72
N GLU A 5 10.35 -13.83 -8.91
CA GLU A 5 10.84 -12.49 -8.59
C GLU A 5 10.22 -11.44 -9.49
N SER A 6 10.08 -11.77 -10.78
CA SER A 6 9.44 -10.89 -11.74
C SER A 6 7.99 -10.67 -11.40
N ASP A 7 7.27 -11.72 -11.00
CA ASP A 7 5.87 -11.63 -10.62
C ASP A 7 5.70 -10.80 -9.34
N ARG A 8 6.57 -11.00 -8.38
CA ARG A 8 6.55 -10.22 -7.13
C ARG A 8 6.83 -8.75 -7.41
N GLY A 9 7.81 -8.48 -8.26
CA GLY A 9 8.13 -7.13 -8.69
C GLY A 9 6.96 -6.48 -9.39
N ALA A 10 6.29 -7.22 -10.27
CA ALA A 10 5.12 -6.73 -10.97
C ALA A 10 3.98 -6.40 -10.00
N VAL A 11 3.78 -7.24 -8.99
CA VAL A 11 2.74 -6.99 -7.98
C VAL A 11 3.05 -5.71 -7.20
N LEU A 12 4.30 -5.49 -6.83
CA LEU A 12 4.69 -4.30 -6.09
C LEU A 12 4.49 -3.02 -6.93
N ILE A 13 4.88 -3.08 -8.20
CA ILE A 13 4.68 -1.95 -9.11
C ILE A 13 3.20 -1.69 -9.33
N ALA A 14 2.43 -2.73 -9.58
CA ALA A 14 1.01 -2.62 -9.83
C ALA A 14 0.27 -2.06 -8.62
N SER A 15 0.66 -2.46 -7.40
CA SER A 15 0.03 -1.93 -6.19
C SER A 15 0.30 -0.44 -6.03
N GLY A 16 1.49 0.03 -6.38
CA GLY A 16 1.78 1.46 -6.40
C GLY A 16 0.92 2.22 -7.38
N LEU A 17 0.70 1.66 -8.57
CA LEU A 17 -0.15 2.27 -9.58
C LEU A 17 -1.62 2.30 -9.14
N PHE A 18 -2.10 1.23 -8.53
CA PHE A 18 -3.47 1.20 -8.00
C PHE A 18 -3.66 2.22 -6.90
N GLU A 19 -2.70 2.32 -6.00
CA GLU A 19 -2.76 3.28 -4.91
C GLU A 19 -2.82 4.71 -5.44
N GLU A 20 -1.97 5.03 -6.41
CA GLU A 20 -1.95 6.33 -7.05
C GLU A 20 -3.29 6.64 -7.76
N ALA A 21 -3.82 5.65 -8.47
CA ALA A 21 -5.10 5.80 -9.15
C ALA A 21 -6.24 6.03 -8.16
N LEU A 22 -6.24 5.31 -7.04
CA LEU A 22 -7.26 5.50 -6.01
C LEU A 22 -7.18 6.90 -5.41
N GLN A 23 -5.98 7.37 -5.12
CA GLN A 23 -5.80 8.71 -4.58
C GLN A 23 -6.31 9.78 -5.53
N GLU A 24 -6.07 9.60 -6.82
CA GLU A 24 -6.56 10.51 -7.83
C GLU A 24 -8.08 10.52 -7.90
N ILE A 25 -8.70 9.34 -7.90
CA ILE A 25 -10.16 9.22 -7.94
C ILE A 25 -10.78 9.82 -6.69
N ILE A 26 -10.22 9.53 -5.54
CA ILE A 26 -10.70 10.07 -4.26
C ILE A 26 -10.61 11.60 -4.27
N SER A 27 -9.47 12.13 -4.70
CA SER A 27 -9.24 13.58 -4.72
C SER A 27 -10.29 14.31 -5.54
N LYS A 28 -10.76 13.70 -6.61
CA LYS A 28 -11.79 14.32 -7.47
C LYS A 28 -13.15 14.41 -6.80
N ARG A 29 -13.37 13.64 -5.75
CA ARG A 29 -14.62 13.63 -5.00
C ARG A 29 -14.56 14.48 -3.74
N LEU A 30 -13.40 15.02 -3.43
CA LEU A 30 -13.18 15.86 -2.24
C LEU A 30 -13.06 17.30 -2.65
N LEU A 31 -13.36 18.19 -1.72
CA LEU A 31 -13.06 19.60 -1.91
C LEU A 31 -11.55 19.77 -2.03
N PRO A 32 -11.09 20.74 -2.83
CA PRO A 32 -9.65 20.93 -2.99
C PRO A 32 -8.98 21.27 -1.67
N SER A 33 -7.74 20.83 -1.52
CA SER A 33 -6.94 21.21 -0.38
C SER A 33 -6.69 22.70 -0.35
N VAL A 34 -6.75 23.30 0.84
CA VAL A 34 -6.45 24.73 0.99
C VAL A 34 -4.97 25.00 1.02
N THR A 35 -4.15 23.96 1.10
CA THR A 35 -2.70 24.09 1.11
C THR A 35 -2.12 23.42 -0.14
N ASN A 36 -0.91 23.81 -0.54
CA ASN A 36 -0.25 23.25 -1.70
C ASN A 36 -0.01 21.74 -1.55
N LYS A 37 0.20 21.32 -0.32
CA LYS A 37 0.43 19.92 0.00
C LYS A 37 -0.80 19.42 0.71
N ASP A 38 -1.50 18.46 0.10
CA ASP A 38 -2.73 17.91 0.67
C ASP A 38 -2.41 17.10 1.94
N PRO A 39 -2.92 17.52 3.10
CA PRO A 39 -2.64 16.82 4.35
C PRO A 39 -3.26 15.42 4.44
N LEU A 40 -4.18 15.06 3.55
CA LEU A 40 -4.76 13.72 3.54
C LEU A 40 -3.84 12.68 2.93
N PHE A 41 -2.90 13.09 2.07
CA PHE A 41 -2.07 12.18 1.29
C PHE A 41 -0.59 12.49 1.47
N GLY A 42 0.22 11.56 1.04
CA GLY A 42 1.63 11.83 0.73
C GLY A 42 2.62 11.70 1.86
N SER A 43 2.26 11.99 3.08
CA SER A 43 3.20 11.88 4.19
C SER A 43 2.86 10.71 5.08
N GLU A 44 3.87 10.14 5.72
CA GLU A 44 3.68 9.08 6.69
C GLU A 44 2.79 9.61 7.82
N GLY A 45 1.79 8.84 8.17
CA GLY A 45 0.84 9.25 9.18
C GLY A 45 -0.34 10.06 8.67
N ALA A 46 -0.35 10.46 7.40
CA ALA A 46 -1.52 11.11 6.83
C ALA A 46 -2.70 10.13 6.80
N PRO A 47 -3.95 10.63 6.94
CA PRO A 47 -5.12 9.73 7.00
C PRO A 47 -5.26 8.81 5.81
N LEU A 48 -4.92 9.25 4.61
CA LEU A 48 -5.03 8.45 3.39
C LEU A 48 -3.65 8.13 2.82
N SER A 49 -2.71 7.74 3.70
CA SER A 49 -1.34 7.41 3.30
C SER A 49 -1.15 5.93 2.98
N THR A 50 -2.12 5.08 3.29
CA THR A 50 -1.98 3.64 3.07
C THR A 50 -2.91 3.15 1.98
N PHE A 51 -2.52 2.05 1.35
CA PHE A 51 -3.34 1.42 0.32
C PHE A 51 -4.70 0.99 0.89
N GLY A 52 -4.69 0.37 2.08
CA GLY A 52 -5.94 -0.06 2.73
C GLY A 52 -6.89 1.09 3.00
N ALA A 53 -6.38 2.21 3.48
CA ALA A 53 -7.21 3.39 3.75
C ALA A 53 -7.81 3.95 2.46
N ASN A 54 -7.04 3.95 1.38
CA ASN A 54 -7.53 4.43 0.08
C ASN A 54 -8.60 3.52 -0.49
N ILE A 55 -8.46 2.21 -0.33
CA ILE A 55 -9.48 1.25 -0.78
C ILE A 55 -10.78 1.51 -0.04
N GLU A 56 -10.71 1.63 1.28
CA GLU A 56 -11.91 1.84 2.09
C GLU A 56 -12.57 3.18 1.77
N MET A 57 -11.77 4.22 1.65
CA MET A 57 -12.31 5.55 1.32
C MET A 57 -12.98 5.56 -0.04
N ALA A 58 -12.36 4.95 -1.04
CA ALA A 58 -12.92 4.88 -2.39
C ALA A 58 -14.26 4.13 -2.37
N TYR A 59 -14.35 3.06 -1.61
CA TYR A 59 -15.59 2.32 -1.45
C TYR A 59 -16.65 3.17 -0.76
N ARG A 60 -16.31 3.81 0.34
CA ARG A 60 -17.27 4.63 1.12
C ARG A 60 -17.74 5.85 0.35
N LEU A 61 -16.94 6.37 -0.56
CA LEU A 61 -17.34 7.44 -1.46
C LEU A 61 -18.15 6.95 -2.66
N GLY A 62 -18.27 5.65 -2.82
CA GLY A 62 -19.03 5.07 -3.92
C GLY A 62 -18.32 5.10 -5.27
N VAL A 63 -17.00 5.32 -5.28
CA VAL A 63 -16.26 5.36 -6.54
C VAL A 63 -15.79 3.99 -6.97
N ILE A 64 -15.80 3.02 -6.06
CA ILE A 64 -15.62 1.60 -6.40
C ILE A 64 -16.73 0.79 -5.74
N ASN A 65 -17.08 -0.34 -6.33
CA ASN A 65 -18.11 -1.21 -5.77
C ASN A 65 -17.48 -2.25 -4.84
N GLU A 66 -18.33 -3.05 -4.21
CA GLU A 66 -17.88 -4.05 -3.25
C GLU A 66 -16.98 -5.10 -3.88
N GLY A 67 -17.28 -5.51 -5.12
CA GLY A 67 -16.45 -6.48 -5.82
C GLY A 67 -15.02 -5.97 -6.05
N ILE A 68 -14.91 -4.73 -6.46
CA ILE A 68 -13.61 -4.09 -6.65
C ILE A 68 -12.89 -3.93 -5.31
N ARG A 69 -13.62 -3.54 -4.28
CA ARG A 69 -13.06 -3.42 -2.94
C ARG A 69 -12.45 -4.74 -2.47
N GLU A 70 -13.19 -5.84 -2.63
CA GLU A 70 -12.70 -7.16 -2.25
C GLU A 70 -11.48 -7.58 -3.06
N LEU A 71 -11.51 -7.32 -4.36
CA LEU A 71 -10.40 -7.64 -5.25
C LEU A 71 -9.14 -6.88 -4.85
N LEU A 72 -9.27 -5.59 -4.60
CA LEU A 72 -8.15 -4.75 -4.21
C LEU A 72 -7.60 -5.14 -2.83
N ASN A 73 -8.47 -5.55 -1.91
CA ASN A 73 -8.02 -6.03 -0.60
C ASN A 73 -7.25 -7.35 -0.71
N LYS A 74 -7.68 -8.24 -1.58
CA LYS A 74 -6.93 -9.47 -1.85
C LYS A 74 -5.57 -9.15 -2.45
N PHE A 75 -5.54 -8.21 -3.37
CA PHE A 75 -4.29 -7.78 -3.99
C PHE A 75 -3.36 -7.15 -2.96
N ARG A 76 -3.90 -6.32 -2.07
CA ARG A 76 -3.14 -5.69 -1.01
C ARG A 76 -2.51 -6.73 -0.08
N LYS A 77 -3.26 -7.76 0.29
CA LYS A 77 -2.74 -8.84 1.12
C LYS A 77 -1.63 -9.60 0.41
N MET A 78 -1.82 -9.86 -0.87
CA MET A 78 -0.80 -10.53 -1.68
C MET A 78 0.48 -9.68 -1.77
N ARG A 79 0.32 -8.36 -1.98
CA ARG A 79 1.45 -7.44 -2.01
C ARG A 79 2.22 -7.46 -0.69
N ASN A 80 1.51 -7.43 0.43
CA ASN A 80 2.12 -7.46 1.75
C ASN A 80 2.88 -8.78 1.97
N GLU A 81 2.31 -9.87 1.55
CA GLU A 81 2.92 -11.19 1.65
C GLU A 81 4.18 -11.29 0.81
N PHE A 82 4.13 -10.79 -0.42
CA PHE A 82 5.29 -10.78 -1.31
C PHE A 82 6.41 -9.90 -0.77
N ALA A 83 6.08 -8.75 -0.24
CA ALA A 83 7.05 -7.85 0.37
C ALA A 83 7.74 -8.53 1.54
N HIS A 84 6.96 -9.22 2.37
CA HIS A 84 7.49 -9.96 3.51
C HIS A 84 8.40 -11.11 3.07
N THR A 85 7.99 -11.83 2.05
CA THR A 85 8.78 -12.94 1.49
C THR A 85 10.10 -12.45 0.91
N ILE A 86 10.07 -11.35 0.18
CA ILE A 86 11.28 -10.74 -0.38
C ILE A 86 12.24 -10.33 0.74
N TYR A 87 11.72 -9.73 1.77
CA TYR A 87 12.49 -9.35 2.95
C TYR A 87 13.19 -10.56 3.57
N LYS A 88 12.45 -11.63 3.79
CA LYS A 88 13.00 -12.86 4.37
C LYS A 88 14.04 -13.51 3.47
N ALA A 89 13.81 -13.51 2.18
CA ALA A 89 14.70 -14.16 1.22
C ALA A 89 16.01 -13.39 1.04
N SER A 90 15.96 -12.07 1.17
CA SER A 90 17.10 -11.20 0.88
C SER A 90 18.09 -11.07 2.02
N PHE A 91 17.70 -11.36 3.25
CA PHE A 91 18.52 -11.07 4.42
C PHE A 91 18.65 -12.32 5.28
N THR A 92 19.86 -12.86 5.30
CA THR A 92 20.16 -14.10 6.03
C THR A 92 20.91 -13.86 7.34
N GLU A 93 21.57 -12.70 7.48
CA GLU A 93 22.34 -12.40 8.69
C GLU A 93 21.42 -11.86 9.78
N THR A 94 21.63 -12.36 10.99
CA THR A 94 20.77 -12.07 12.13
C THR A 94 20.65 -10.57 12.42
N ASP A 95 21.79 -9.87 12.42
CA ASP A 95 21.79 -8.43 12.72
C ASP A 95 21.00 -7.61 11.71
N VAL A 96 21.20 -7.92 10.45
CA VAL A 96 20.48 -7.24 9.37
C VAL A 96 19.00 -7.60 9.43
N LYS A 97 18.69 -8.86 9.67
CA LYS A 97 17.32 -9.33 9.83
C LYS A 97 16.60 -8.59 10.95
N ASP A 98 17.22 -8.49 12.10
CA ASP A 98 16.60 -7.87 13.26
C ASP A 98 16.34 -6.38 13.02
N ARG A 99 17.31 -5.70 12.43
CA ARG A 99 17.19 -4.28 12.13
C ARG A 99 16.06 -4.02 11.13
N LEU A 100 16.01 -4.81 10.07
CA LEU A 100 14.98 -4.65 9.04
C LEU A 100 13.62 -5.11 9.53
N ARG A 101 13.60 -6.11 10.41
CA ARG A 101 12.35 -6.55 11.03
C ARG A 101 11.75 -5.45 11.88
N ALA A 102 12.57 -4.71 12.60
CA ALA A 102 12.09 -3.58 13.39
C ALA A 102 11.48 -2.49 12.51
N ILE A 103 12.12 -2.18 11.38
CA ILE A 103 11.60 -1.20 10.43
C ILE A 103 10.30 -1.70 9.82
N PHE A 104 10.27 -2.96 9.41
CA PHE A 104 9.09 -3.56 8.78
C PHE A 104 7.92 -3.61 9.75
N LYS A 105 8.18 -3.96 10.98
CA LYS A 105 7.16 -3.99 12.02
C LYS A 105 6.59 -2.60 12.27
N SER A 106 7.43 -1.59 12.29
CA SER A 106 7.01 -0.21 12.45
C SER A 106 6.08 0.21 11.31
N ALA A 107 6.41 -0.18 10.08
CA ALA A 107 5.56 0.11 8.93
C ALA A 107 4.22 -0.61 9.02
N GLU A 108 4.22 -1.86 9.49
CA GLU A 108 2.97 -2.62 9.69
C GLU A 108 2.08 -1.98 10.75
N GLU A 109 2.67 -1.50 11.83
CA GLU A 109 1.94 -0.84 12.89
C GLU A 109 1.26 0.43 12.40
N VAL A 110 1.94 1.16 11.53
CA VAL A 110 1.35 2.36 10.92
C VAL A 110 0.18 2.00 10.01
N HIS A 111 0.28 0.85 9.33
CA HIS A 111 -0.74 0.42 8.38
C HIS A 111 -1.89 -0.34 9.03
N SER A 112 -1.72 -0.80 10.24
CA SER A 112 -2.80 -1.46 10.94
C SER A 112 -3.64 -0.47 11.67
#